data_b10da36540f117633f90fa5b2e4d2037
#
_entry.id   b10da36540f117633f90fa5b2e4d2037
#
_cell.length_a   1.000
_cell.length_b   1.000
_cell.length_c   1.000
_cell.angle_alpha   90.00
_cell.angle_beta   90.00
_cell.angle_gamma   90.00
#
_symmetry.space_group_name_H-M   'P 1'
#
loop_
_entity.id
_entity.type
_entity.pdbx_description
1 polymer ?
#
loop_
_entity_poly.entity_id
_entity_poly.type
_entity_poly.pdbx_seq_one_letter_code
_entity_poly.pdbx_strand_id
1 'polypeptide(L)'
;ANLSKEGTFIGHHIMVPREGVAIHINAFNFPIWGMLEKIAVNLMAGMPAIVKPATLTCYLTELMVREIVASDILPDGALQLICGSANGILDHVTCQDVVTFTGSASTGRMLKSHPKIINESVPFNMEADSLNACILGEDAAPGSIEFDLFIKEVQKEMIVKAGQKCT
;
A
#
# COMPACT_ATOMS: atom_id res chain seq x y z
N ALA A 1 28.67 -14.56 2.16
CA ALA A 1 28.59 -15.87 1.50
C ALA A 1 29.84 -16.17 0.70
N ASN A 2 30.32 -17.39 0.75
CA ASN A 2 31.41 -17.86 -0.11
C ASN A 2 30.83 -18.17 -1.49
N LEU A 3 31.29 -17.47 -2.52
CA LEU A 3 30.77 -17.59 -3.89
C LEU A 3 31.69 -18.39 -4.80
N SER A 4 32.84 -18.90 -4.27
CA SER A 4 33.75 -19.81 -4.98
C SER A 4 34.11 -20.98 -4.08
N LYS A 5 34.50 -22.11 -4.69
CA LYS A 5 34.93 -23.33 -3.96
C LYS A 5 36.17 -23.09 -3.07
N GLU A 6 37.04 -22.19 -3.48
CA GLU A 6 38.33 -21.93 -2.82
C GLU A 6 38.31 -20.67 -1.95
N GLY A 7 37.14 -20.05 -1.73
CA GLY A 7 36.99 -18.82 -0.94
C GLY A 7 37.67 -17.58 -1.55
N THR A 8 38.00 -17.62 -2.83
CA THR A 8 38.65 -16.51 -3.55
C THR A 8 37.68 -15.41 -3.92
N PHE A 9 36.37 -15.68 -3.82
CA PHE A 9 35.30 -14.70 -4.05
C PHE A 9 34.28 -14.76 -2.92
N ILE A 10 34.20 -13.68 -2.15
CA ILE A 10 33.31 -13.56 -1.00
C ILE A 10 32.32 -12.44 -1.25
N GLY A 11 31.00 -12.75 -1.18
CA GLY A 11 29.92 -11.79 -1.21
C GLY A 11 29.49 -11.40 0.20
N HIS A 12 29.33 -10.10 0.44
CA HIS A 12 28.75 -9.55 1.67
C HIS A 12 27.42 -8.86 1.36
N HIS A 13 26.43 -9.11 2.20
CA HIS A 13 25.18 -8.35 2.23
C HIS A 13 25.30 -7.28 3.30
N ILE A 14 25.34 -6.01 2.90
CA ILE A 14 25.37 -4.89 3.82
C ILE A 14 23.99 -4.25 3.80
N MET A 15 23.31 -4.25 4.94
CA MET A 15 22.02 -3.59 5.11
C MET A 15 22.26 -2.15 5.56
N VAL A 16 21.79 -1.21 4.75
CA VAL A 16 21.90 0.23 5.01
C VAL A 16 20.50 0.81 5.08
N PRO A 17 20.15 1.60 6.10
CA PRO A 17 18.89 2.34 6.13
C PRO A 17 18.74 3.21 4.87
N ARG A 18 17.52 3.34 4.35
CA ARG A 18 17.27 4.30 3.28
C ARG A 18 17.19 5.70 3.87
N GLU A 19 17.80 6.64 3.18
CA GLU A 19 17.55 8.07 3.38
C GLU A 19 16.21 8.44 2.72
N GLY A 20 15.61 9.55 3.05
CA GLY A 20 14.34 9.98 2.48
C GLY A 20 13.11 9.50 3.29
N VAL A 21 11.94 9.57 2.67
CA VAL A 21 10.64 9.31 3.31
C VAL A 21 9.77 8.39 2.47
N ALA A 22 8.97 7.54 3.12
CA ALA A 22 7.94 6.75 2.46
C ALA A 22 6.60 7.50 2.52
N ILE A 23 6.04 7.83 1.36
CA ILE A 23 4.74 8.49 1.24
C ILE A 23 3.69 7.45 0.88
N HIS A 24 2.70 7.27 1.75
CA HIS A 24 1.63 6.29 1.59
C HIS A 24 0.29 6.96 1.33
N ILE A 25 -0.20 6.88 0.10
CA ILE A 25 -1.51 7.38 -0.30
C ILE A 25 -2.48 6.21 -0.31
N ASN A 26 -3.39 6.16 0.66
CA ASN A 26 -4.20 4.98 0.96
C ASN A 26 -5.66 5.13 0.56
N ALA A 27 -6.31 3.99 0.27
CA ALA A 27 -7.73 3.90 -0.04
C ALA A 27 -8.60 4.06 1.22
N PHE A 28 -9.90 4.31 1.00
CA PHE A 28 -10.88 4.59 2.07
C PHE A 28 -11.36 3.33 2.81
N ASN A 29 -11.35 2.18 2.16
CA ASN A 29 -12.02 0.97 2.62
C ASN A 29 -11.25 0.16 3.69
N PHE A 30 -9.95 0.40 3.82
CA PHE A 30 -9.09 -0.18 4.86
C PHE A 30 -8.19 0.91 5.49
N PRO A 31 -8.77 1.90 6.20
CA PRO A 31 -8.03 3.09 6.63
C PRO A 31 -6.91 2.79 7.62
N ILE A 32 -7.11 1.83 8.52
CA ILE A 32 -6.10 1.44 9.52
C ILE A 32 -5.17 0.36 8.96
N TRP A 33 -5.72 -0.74 8.46
CA TRP A 33 -4.95 -1.83 7.90
C TRP A 33 -4.02 -1.37 6.76
N GLY A 34 -4.57 -0.64 5.79
CA GLY A 34 -3.80 -0.15 4.64
C GLY A 34 -2.66 0.81 5.03
N MET A 35 -2.77 1.49 6.18
CA MET A 35 -1.66 2.23 6.76
C MET A 35 -0.65 1.28 7.40
N LEU A 36 -1.09 0.42 8.31
CA LEU A 36 -0.20 -0.39 9.15
C LEU A 36 0.67 -1.34 8.32
N GLU A 37 0.12 -2.00 7.31
CA GLU A 37 0.88 -2.91 6.45
C GLU A 37 2.04 -2.22 5.72
N LYS A 38 1.88 -0.94 5.38
CA LYS A 38 2.89 -0.16 4.66
C LYS A 38 3.92 0.44 5.61
N ILE A 39 3.48 1.12 6.68
CA ILE A 39 4.41 1.75 7.61
C ILE A 39 5.28 0.72 8.33
N ALA A 40 4.78 -0.49 8.60
CA ALA A 40 5.58 -1.54 9.21
C ALA A 40 6.83 -1.87 8.39
N VAL A 41 6.68 -1.95 7.06
CA VAL A 41 7.79 -2.28 6.17
C VAL A 41 8.83 -1.17 6.12
N ASN A 42 8.41 0.09 5.91
CA ASN A 42 9.37 1.17 5.79
C ASN A 42 10.04 1.54 7.13
N LEU A 43 9.31 1.47 8.24
CA LEU A 43 9.90 1.71 9.57
C LEU A 43 10.93 0.63 9.92
N MET A 44 10.67 -0.64 9.59
CA MET A 44 11.66 -1.72 9.72
C MET A 44 12.89 -1.51 8.81
N ALA A 45 12.74 -0.82 7.69
CA ALA A 45 13.85 -0.43 6.82
C ALA A 45 14.57 0.85 7.29
N GLY A 46 14.19 1.42 8.43
CA GLY A 46 14.76 2.65 8.98
C GLY A 46 14.31 3.93 8.27
N MET A 47 13.19 3.90 7.56
CA MET A 47 12.67 5.00 6.76
C MET A 47 11.40 5.59 7.40
N PRO A 48 11.32 6.91 7.68
CA PRO A 48 10.11 7.54 8.21
C PRO A 48 8.96 7.49 7.20
N ALA A 49 7.75 7.65 7.68
CA ALA A 49 6.53 7.59 6.88
C ALA A 49 5.71 8.88 6.95
N ILE A 50 5.19 9.30 5.80
CA ILE A 50 4.08 10.25 5.69
C ILE A 50 2.87 9.49 5.16
N VAL A 51 1.81 9.44 5.94
CA VAL A 51 0.58 8.75 5.57
C VAL A 51 -0.48 9.77 5.15
N LYS A 52 -1.04 9.56 3.97
CA LYS A 52 -2.18 10.32 3.43
C LYS A 52 -3.35 9.37 3.24
N PRO A 53 -4.24 9.19 4.24
CA PRO A 53 -5.45 8.40 4.08
C PRO A 53 -6.45 9.08 3.13
N ALA A 54 -7.43 8.30 2.65
CA ALA A 54 -8.57 8.88 1.97
C ALA A 54 -9.34 9.82 2.92
N THR A 55 -9.71 11.00 2.44
CA THR A 55 -10.34 12.05 3.25
C THR A 55 -11.60 11.56 3.98
N LEU A 56 -12.39 10.70 3.32
CA LEU A 56 -13.66 10.19 3.86
C LEU A 56 -13.50 9.41 5.17
N THR A 57 -12.40 8.70 5.34
CA THR A 57 -12.14 7.82 6.50
C THR A 57 -10.89 8.20 7.30
N CYS A 58 -10.32 9.39 7.02
CA CYS A 58 -9.06 9.82 7.64
C CYS A 58 -9.15 9.96 9.16
N TYR A 59 -10.32 10.18 9.72
CA TYR A 59 -10.52 10.28 11.18
C TYR A 59 -10.15 8.98 11.92
N LEU A 60 -10.37 7.81 11.29
CA LEU A 60 -9.96 6.52 11.85
C LEU A 60 -8.45 6.35 11.83
N THR A 61 -7.82 6.76 10.74
CA THR A 61 -6.36 6.74 10.63
C THR A 61 -5.72 7.73 11.61
N GLU A 62 -6.32 8.91 11.78
CA GLU A 62 -5.85 9.94 12.72
C GLU A 62 -5.89 9.43 14.16
N LEU A 63 -6.99 8.79 14.56
CA LEU A 63 -7.11 8.19 15.89
C LEU A 63 -6.00 7.16 16.13
N MET A 64 -5.75 6.25 15.19
CA MET A 64 -4.69 5.25 15.29
C MET A 64 -3.29 5.89 15.36
N VAL A 65 -3.01 6.88 14.53
CA VAL A 65 -1.72 7.59 14.55
C VAL A 65 -1.51 8.30 15.88
N ARG A 66 -2.54 8.92 16.42
CA ARG A 66 -2.50 9.55 17.76
C ARG A 66 -2.12 8.56 18.86
N GLU A 67 -2.72 7.35 18.84
CA GLU A 67 -2.40 6.30 19.81
C GLU A 67 -0.95 5.80 19.65
N ILE A 68 -0.48 5.61 18.39
CA ILE A 68 0.90 5.21 18.11
C ILE A 68 1.88 6.28 18.64
N VAL A 69 1.64 7.54 18.34
CA VAL A 69 2.50 8.65 18.81
C VAL A 69 2.47 8.76 20.33
N ALA A 70 1.29 8.66 20.95
CA ALA A 70 1.15 8.73 22.40
C ALA A 70 1.82 7.56 23.14
N SER A 71 2.02 6.43 22.49
CA SER A 71 2.71 5.27 23.07
C SER A 71 4.22 5.42 23.19
N ASP A 72 4.81 6.43 22.53
CA ASP A 72 6.25 6.72 22.51
C ASP A 72 7.14 5.55 22.01
N ILE A 73 6.55 4.64 21.20
CA ILE A 73 7.29 3.49 20.65
C ILE A 73 8.08 3.83 19.39
N LEU A 74 7.80 4.97 18.76
CA LEU A 74 8.50 5.45 17.58
C LEU A 74 9.24 6.75 17.89
N PRO A 75 10.42 6.95 17.28
CA PRO A 75 11.10 8.24 17.36
C PRO A 75 10.23 9.39 16.82
N ASP A 76 10.45 10.59 17.34
CA ASP A 76 9.79 11.81 16.86
C ASP A 76 9.96 11.96 15.35
N GLY A 77 8.84 12.22 14.66
CA GLY A 77 8.82 12.40 13.21
C GLY A 77 8.86 11.11 12.38
N ALA A 78 9.05 9.94 13.00
CA ALA A 78 9.06 8.67 12.25
C ALA A 78 7.73 8.35 11.56
N LEU A 79 6.62 8.83 12.12
CA LEU A 79 5.28 8.69 11.54
C LEU A 79 4.58 10.05 11.53
N GLN A 80 4.18 10.48 10.33
CA GLN A 80 3.46 11.74 10.12
C GLN A 80 2.17 11.48 9.32
N LEU A 81 1.17 12.33 9.51
CA LEU A 81 -0.15 12.18 8.92
C LEU A 81 -0.61 13.47 8.23
N ILE A 82 -1.16 13.34 7.03
CA ILE A 82 -1.82 14.42 6.31
C ILE A 82 -3.29 14.05 6.10
N CYS A 83 -4.20 14.67 6.87
CA CYS A 83 -5.63 14.56 6.64
C CYS A 83 -6.09 15.62 5.63
N GLY A 84 -6.81 15.20 4.59
CA GLY A 84 -7.27 16.09 3.53
C GLY A 84 -6.50 15.96 2.23
N SER A 85 -6.37 17.06 1.49
CA SER A 85 -5.64 17.07 0.22
C SER A 85 -4.13 17.03 0.44
N ALA A 86 -3.43 16.23 -0.35
CA ALA A 86 -1.96 16.19 -0.39
C ALA A 86 -1.43 16.91 -1.66
N ASN A 87 -2.13 17.93 -2.13
CA ASN A 87 -1.68 18.70 -3.29
C ASN A 87 -0.26 19.22 -3.07
N GLY A 88 0.61 18.95 -4.04
CA GLY A 88 2.00 19.39 -4.03
C GLY A 88 2.97 18.47 -3.26
N ILE A 89 2.52 17.43 -2.55
CA ILE A 89 3.45 16.55 -1.84
C ILE A 89 4.45 15.87 -2.78
N LEU A 90 4.01 15.51 -3.99
CA LEU A 90 4.87 14.88 -4.99
C LEU A 90 5.85 15.87 -5.65
N ASP A 91 5.67 17.17 -5.48
CA ASP A 91 6.62 18.16 -5.99
C ASP A 91 7.97 18.15 -5.23
N HIS A 92 7.97 17.56 -4.04
CA HIS A 92 9.10 17.53 -3.13
C HIS A 92 9.87 16.19 -3.11
N VAL A 93 9.35 15.16 -3.81
CA VAL A 93 10.00 13.83 -3.78
C VAL A 93 11.29 13.79 -4.59
N THR A 94 12.20 12.91 -4.15
CA THR A 94 13.50 12.65 -4.77
C THR A 94 13.69 11.15 -4.98
N CYS A 95 14.77 10.75 -5.63
CA CYS A 95 15.13 9.34 -5.82
C CYS A 95 15.37 8.56 -4.51
N GLN A 96 15.52 9.25 -3.38
CA GLN A 96 15.66 8.63 -2.06
C GLN A 96 14.34 8.28 -1.42
N ASP A 97 13.23 8.89 -1.88
CA ASP A 97 11.89 8.66 -1.35
C ASP A 97 11.22 7.43 -1.99
N VAL A 98 10.13 6.99 -1.39
CA VAL A 98 9.27 5.93 -1.94
C VAL A 98 7.82 6.41 -1.88
N VAL A 99 7.08 6.21 -2.96
CA VAL A 99 5.66 6.50 -2.99
C VAL A 99 4.88 5.21 -3.16
N THR A 100 3.87 5.00 -2.33
CA THR A 100 2.91 3.90 -2.50
C THR A 100 1.50 4.47 -2.66
N PHE A 101 0.73 3.86 -3.52
CA PHE A 101 -0.66 4.24 -3.76
C PHE A 101 -1.55 3.01 -3.75
N THR A 102 -2.69 3.11 -3.06
CA THR A 102 -3.79 2.13 -3.16
C THR A 102 -5.07 2.89 -3.48
N GLY A 103 -5.76 2.52 -4.56
CA GLY A 103 -6.99 3.18 -4.98
C GLY A 103 -7.37 2.87 -6.43
N SER A 104 -8.04 3.81 -7.10
CA SER A 104 -8.45 3.62 -8.49
C SER A 104 -7.27 3.67 -9.46
N ALA A 105 -7.32 2.87 -10.53
CA ALA A 105 -6.30 2.86 -11.57
C ALA A 105 -6.12 4.22 -12.25
N SER A 106 -7.19 5.00 -12.41
CA SER A 106 -7.12 6.34 -12.99
C SER A 106 -6.28 7.29 -12.13
N THR A 107 -6.52 7.32 -10.82
CA THR A 107 -5.73 8.13 -9.88
C THR A 107 -4.29 7.60 -9.79
N GLY A 108 -4.12 6.28 -9.73
CA GLY A 108 -2.78 5.68 -9.69
C GLY A 108 -1.93 6.05 -10.91
N ARG A 109 -2.52 5.99 -12.11
CA ARG A 109 -1.84 6.42 -13.35
C ARG A 109 -1.48 7.90 -13.31
N MET A 110 -2.40 8.76 -12.86
CA MET A 110 -2.15 10.21 -12.73
C MET A 110 -0.97 10.48 -11.80
N LEU A 111 -0.94 9.88 -10.62
CA LEU A 111 0.14 10.04 -9.65
C LEU A 111 1.47 9.46 -10.18
N LYS A 112 1.44 8.26 -10.78
CA LYS A 112 2.63 7.61 -11.33
C LYS A 112 3.24 8.38 -12.50
N SER A 113 2.43 9.11 -13.26
CA SER A 113 2.89 9.97 -14.36
C SER A 113 3.33 11.37 -13.92
N HIS A 114 3.36 11.65 -12.61
CA HIS A 114 3.82 12.94 -12.11
C HIS A 114 5.28 13.21 -12.55
N PRO A 115 5.59 14.42 -13.04
CA PRO A 115 6.92 14.74 -13.58
C PRO A 115 8.07 14.42 -12.61
N LYS A 116 7.91 14.70 -11.32
CA LYS A 116 8.92 14.37 -10.30
C LYS A 116 9.13 12.86 -10.15
N ILE A 117 8.07 12.06 -10.15
CA ILE A 117 8.18 10.59 -10.06
C ILE A 117 9.04 10.07 -11.22
N ILE A 118 8.82 10.58 -12.43
CA ILE A 118 9.53 10.13 -13.64
C ILE A 118 10.96 10.67 -13.65
N ASN A 119 11.13 11.97 -13.48
CA ASN A 119 12.43 12.64 -13.65
C ASN A 119 13.43 12.28 -12.57
N GLU A 120 12.97 12.08 -11.34
CA GLU A 120 13.80 11.68 -10.19
C GLU A 120 13.89 10.15 -10.02
N SER A 121 13.25 9.38 -10.91
CA SER A 121 13.21 7.91 -10.79
C SER A 121 12.73 7.43 -9.43
N VAL A 122 11.70 8.08 -8.87
CA VAL A 122 11.15 7.75 -7.56
C VAL A 122 10.49 6.37 -7.60
N PRO A 123 10.86 5.42 -6.74
CA PRO A 123 10.15 4.15 -6.61
C PRO A 123 8.66 4.37 -6.31
N PHE A 124 7.81 3.87 -7.20
CA PHE A 124 6.35 4.03 -7.10
C PHE A 124 5.67 2.67 -7.15
N ASN A 125 5.09 2.25 -6.02
CA ASN A 125 4.31 1.03 -5.93
C ASN A 125 2.82 1.36 -6.01
N MET A 126 2.11 0.71 -6.92
CA MET A 126 0.69 0.94 -7.18
C MET A 126 -0.11 -0.35 -7.02
N GLU A 127 -1.03 -0.34 -6.08
CA GLU A 127 -2.12 -1.30 -5.97
C GLU A 127 -3.42 -0.61 -6.42
N ALA A 128 -3.93 -0.99 -7.56
CA ALA A 128 -5.06 -0.28 -8.17
C ALA A 128 -6.09 -1.23 -8.74
N ASP A 129 -7.36 -0.96 -8.43
CA ASP A 129 -8.53 -1.76 -8.80
C ASP A 129 -8.39 -3.23 -8.33
N SER A 130 -9.01 -4.18 -9.04
CA SER A 130 -8.88 -5.60 -8.78
C SER A 130 -8.68 -6.36 -10.08
N LEU A 131 -7.82 -7.38 -10.04
CA LEU A 131 -7.64 -8.34 -11.13
C LEU A 131 -8.17 -9.73 -10.74
N ASN A 132 -8.85 -9.85 -9.62
CA ASN A 132 -9.45 -11.10 -9.17
C ASN A 132 -10.60 -11.49 -10.11
N ALA A 133 -10.66 -12.77 -10.45
CA ALA A 133 -11.69 -13.32 -11.30
C ALA A 133 -12.36 -14.50 -10.60
N CYS A 134 -13.69 -14.58 -10.74
CA CYS A 134 -14.47 -15.75 -10.36
C CYS A 134 -15.18 -16.24 -11.61
N ILE A 135 -14.78 -17.41 -12.10
CA ILE A 135 -15.22 -17.93 -13.40
C ILE A 135 -16.00 -19.24 -13.17
N LEU A 136 -17.25 -19.27 -13.60
CA LEU A 136 -18.05 -20.48 -13.62
C LEU A 136 -17.76 -21.27 -14.90
N GLY A 137 -17.46 -22.57 -14.77
CA GLY A 137 -17.28 -23.45 -15.92
C GLY A 137 -18.62 -23.67 -16.67
N GLU A 138 -18.54 -23.96 -17.97
CA GLU A 138 -19.72 -24.15 -18.82
C GLU A 138 -20.55 -25.40 -18.44
N ASP A 139 -19.94 -26.34 -17.74
CA ASP A 139 -20.55 -27.57 -17.24
C ASP A 139 -21.32 -27.39 -15.92
N ALA A 140 -21.15 -26.26 -15.25
CA ALA A 140 -21.86 -25.91 -14.01
C ALA A 140 -23.21 -25.26 -14.34
N ALA A 141 -24.22 -26.10 -14.62
CA ALA A 141 -25.57 -25.64 -14.95
C ALA A 141 -26.38 -25.23 -13.70
N PRO A 142 -27.41 -24.37 -13.83
CA PRO A 142 -28.36 -24.07 -12.77
C PRO A 142 -28.94 -25.34 -12.13
N GLY A 143 -28.85 -25.43 -10.78
CA GLY A 143 -29.25 -26.61 -10.01
C GLY A 143 -28.10 -27.59 -9.73
N SER A 144 -26.91 -27.40 -10.25
CA SER A 144 -25.72 -28.11 -9.80
C SER A 144 -25.17 -27.50 -8.50
N ILE A 145 -24.46 -28.31 -7.71
CA ILE A 145 -23.85 -27.86 -6.45
C ILE A 145 -22.84 -26.74 -6.72
N GLU A 146 -22.08 -26.82 -7.81
CA GLU A 146 -21.09 -25.84 -8.23
C GLU A 146 -21.72 -24.49 -8.57
N PHE A 147 -22.83 -24.50 -9.30
CA PHE A 147 -23.59 -23.29 -9.62
C PHE A 147 -24.12 -22.61 -8.36
N ASP A 148 -24.77 -23.37 -7.48
CA ASP A 148 -25.35 -22.83 -6.25
C ASP A 148 -24.25 -22.26 -5.32
N LEU A 149 -23.11 -22.93 -5.22
CA LEU A 149 -21.94 -22.44 -4.48
C LEU A 149 -21.38 -21.14 -5.09
N PHE A 150 -21.24 -21.09 -6.41
CA PHE A 150 -20.78 -19.89 -7.11
C PHE A 150 -21.69 -18.69 -6.83
N ILE A 151 -23.01 -18.85 -6.98
CA ILE A 151 -23.98 -17.78 -6.69
C ILE A 151 -23.87 -17.31 -5.25
N LYS A 152 -23.76 -18.24 -4.29
CA LYS A 152 -23.62 -17.92 -2.87
C LYS A 152 -22.35 -17.11 -2.57
N GLU A 153 -21.21 -17.51 -3.13
CA GLU A 153 -19.95 -16.81 -2.89
C GLU A 153 -19.92 -15.44 -3.60
N VAL A 154 -20.44 -15.31 -4.82
CA VAL A 154 -20.59 -14.01 -5.51
C VAL A 154 -21.50 -13.08 -4.70
N GLN A 155 -22.66 -13.57 -4.24
CA GLN A 155 -23.56 -12.79 -3.39
C GLN A 155 -22.87 -12.30 -2.12
N LYS A 156 -22.11 -13.18 -1.45
CA LYS A 156 -21.37 -12.84 -0.24
C LYS A 156 -20.34 -11.72 -0.52
N GLU A 157 -19.59 -11.82 -1.61
CA GLU A 157 -18.63 -10.79 -1.99
C GLU A 157 -19.31 -9.44 -2.30
N MET A 158 -20.49 -9.44 -2.89
CA MET A 158 -21.24 -8.22 -3.18
C MET A 158 -21.78 -7.52 -1.92
N ILE A 159 -22.10 -8.25 -0.85
CA ILE A 159 -22.76 -7.69 0.34
C ILE A 159 -21.81 -7.45 1.52
N VAL A 160 -20.74 -8.24 1.66
CA VAL A 160 -19.76 -8.07 2.73
C VAL A 160 -19.08 -6.70 2.60
N LYS A 161 -19.06 -5.92 3.70
CA LYS A 161 -18.61 -4.53 3.73
C LYS A 161 -19.30 -3.63 2.68
N ALA A 162 -20.55 -3.92 2.33
CA ALA A 162 -21.30 -3.25 1.26
C ALA A 162 -20.53 -3.24 -0.08
N GLY A 163 -19.79 -4.30 -0.38
CA GLY A 163 -18.98 -4.41 -1.59
C GLY A 163 -17.71 -3.54 -1.61
N GLN A 164 -17.36 -2.90 -0.50
CA GLN A 164 -16.19 -2.01 -0.43
C GLN A 164 -14.91 -2.81 -0.14
N LYS A 165 -14.55 -3.67 -1.07
CA LYS A 165 -13.40 -4.58 -1.02
C LYS A 165 -12.59 -4.49 -2.31
N CYS A 166 -11.36 -4.97 -2.28
CA CYS A 166 -10.45 -5.05 -3.43
C CYS A 166 -10.63 -6.38 -4.20
N THR A 167 -11.84 -6.84 -4.35
CA THR A 167 -12.16 -8.13 -5.03
C THR A 167 -12.81 -7.91 -6.36
#